data_3def000147b34ea2c68f8ed39b90d1f3
#
_entry.id   3def000147b34ea2c68f8ed39b90d1f3
#
_cell.length_a   1.000
_cell.length_b   1.000
_cell.length_c   1.000
_cell.angle_alpha   90.00
_cell.angle_beta   90.00
_cell.angle_gamma   90.00
#
_symmetry.space_group_name_H-M   'P 1'
#
loop_
_entity.id
_entity.type
_entity.pdbx_description
1 polymer ?
#
loop_
_entity_poly.entity_id
_entity_poly.type
_entity_poly.pdbx_seq_one_letter_code
_entity_poly.pdbx_strand_id
1 'polypeptide(L)'
;PEIQFLAYLHNAEDQLRGEAATLPFFSNGQWTNPMVLRIAGLGYQKGFGGHFHNDNSLAVLRDIPGIIIACPSTGADAAMMLREAHRLAREEQRVVVFVEPIALYPMRDLLEAGDGGWMTSYPAPADRIGLTEIGVHGDGTDLAIVTYGNGHYLSRQAQADLAGNGIDTRVIDMRWLAPLAEDAIIDAVGDRPVLIVDECRRTGGQAEGLMALMAERGIARYARLTAEDSFIATGPAYGATLPSREQIADAAVKLVAQ
;
A
#
# COMPACT_ATOMS: atom_id res chain seq x y z
N PRO A 1 -0.77 16.56 12.07
CA PRO A 1 -0.34 15.71 13.20
C PRO A 1 0.45 14.49 12.72
N GLU A 2 1.07 13.78 13.65
CA GLU A 2 1.88 12.61 13.40
C GLU A 2 1.67 11.56 14.51
N ILE A 3 1.63 10.29 14.11
CA ILE A 3 1.72 9.14 15.00
C ILE A 3 3.04 8.43 14.71
N GLN A 4 3.87 8.27 15.73
CA GLN A 4 5.24 7.82 15.59
C GLN A 4 5.39 6.43 14.97
N PHE A 5 4.50 5.49 15.32
CA PHE A 5 4.44 4.14 14.76
C PHE A 5 2.99 3.68 14.60
N LEU A 6 2.74 2.87 13.58
CA LEU A 6 1.39 2.39 13.24
C LEU A 6 0.67 1.71 14.42
N ALA A 7 1.39 0.96 15.25
CA ALA A 7 0.80 0.31 16.43
C ALA A 7 0.19 1.31 17.44
N TYR A 8 0.66 2.55 17.46
CA TYR A 8 0.11 3.58 18.36
C TYR A 8 -1.18 4.22 17.81
N LEU A 9 -1.54 3.93 16.56
CA LEU A 9 -2.81 4.36 15.98
C LEU A 9 -4.00 3.90 16.82
N HIS A 10 -3.94 2.69 17.37
CA HIS A 10 -5.03 2.13 18.18
C HIS A 10 -5.39 3.01 19.41
N ASN A 11 -4.46 3.80 19.92
CA ASN A 11 -4.74 4.76 20.99
C ASN A 11 -5.42 6.04 20.49
N ALA A 12 -5.35 6.35 19.20
CA ALA A 12 -5.92 7.55 18.58
C ALA A 12 -7.11 7.24 17.66
N GLU A 13 -7.44 5.97 17.48
CA GLU A 13 -8.52 5.52 16.58
C GLU A 13 -9.88 6.12 17.00
N ASP A 14 -10.17 6.14 18.29
CA ASP A 14 -11.42 6.69 18.82
C ASP A 14 -11.61 8.16 18.40
N GLN A 15 -10.57 8.99 18.49
CA GLN A 15 -10.62 10.39 18.07
C GLN A 15 -10.70 10.51 16.56
N LEU A 16 -10.01 9.65 15.82
CA LEU A 16 -10.06 9.68 14.37
C LEU A 16 -11.44 9.29 13.86
N ARG A 17 -12.02 8.23 14.40
CA ARG A 17 -13.35 7.72 14.04
C ARG A 17 -14.47 8.57 14.66
N GLY A 18 -14.42 8.77 15.98
CA GLY A 18 -15.48 9.40 16.75
C GLY A 18 -15.59 10.91 16.57
N GLU A 19 -14.49 11.56 16.19
CA GLU A 19 -14.44 13.02 16.07
C GLU A 19 -14.12 13.46 14.63
N ALA A 20 -12.94 13.11 14.12
CA ALA A 20 -12.45 13.64 12.85
C ALA A 20 -13.33 13.22 11.67
N ALA A 21 -13.69 11.94 11.59
CA ALA A 21 -14.48 11.40 10.48
C ALA A 21 -15.97 11.67 10.60
N THR A 22 -16.52 11.69 11.81
CA THR A 22 -17.98 11.84 12.02
C THR A 22 -18.46 13.29 12.00
N LEU A 23 -17.61 14.25 12.33
CA LEU A 23 -18.01 15.66 12.47
C LEU A 23 -18.69 16.23 11.21
N PRO A 24 -18.17 16.02 9.99
CA PRO A 24 -18.85 16.52 8.79
C PRO A 24 -20.22 15.86 8.56
N PHE A 25 -20.33 14.57 8.88
CA PHE A 25 -21.57 13.80 8.67
C PHE A 25 -22.67 14.29 9.61
N PHE A 26 -22.43 14.30 10.92
CA PHE A 26 -23.45 14.66 11.90
C PHE A 26 -23.78 16.15 11.94
N SER A 27 -22.87 17.01 11.50
CA SER A 27 -23.14 18.45 11.37
C SER A 27 -23.77 18.84 10.02
N ASN A 28 -24.03 17.87 9.14
CA ASN A 28 -24.46 18.14 7.76
C ASN A 28 -23.50 19.10 7.01
N GLY A 29 -22.20 18.87 7.16
CA GLY A 29 -21.16 19.68 6.52
C GLY A 29 -20.91 21.06 7.14
N GLN A 30 -21.61 21.44 8.21
CA GLN A 30 -21.41 22.75 8.87
C GLN A 30 -20.05 22.81 9.58
N TRP A 31 -19.57 21.69 10.06
CA TRP A 31 -18.28 21.57 10.75
C TRP A 31 -17.44 20.49 10.09
N THR A 32 -16.18 20.79 9.90
CA THR A 32 -15.19 19.88 9.33
C THR A 32 -13.96 19.82 10.22
N ASN A 33 -13.19 18.76 10.12
CA ASN A 33 -11.95 18.59 10.85
C ASN A 33 -10.83 18.13 9.89
N PRO A 34 -10.46 19.01 8.92
CA PRO A 34 -9.49 18.64 7.90
C PRO A 34 -8.11 18.41 8.50
N MET A 35 -7.48 17.32 8.12
CA MET A 35 -6.11 17.05 8.54
C MET A 35 -5.38 16.10 7.60
N VAL A 36 -4.05 16.15 7.63
CA VAL A 36 -3.17 15.11 7.12
C VAL A 36 -2.49 14.49 8.34
N LEU A 37 -2.91 13.29 8.69
CA LEU A 37 -2.33 12.52 9.79
C LEU A 37 -1.24 11.60 9.21
N ARG A 38 0.02 11.91 9.48
CA ARG A 38 1.16 11.09 9.09
C ARG A 38 1.38 9.97 10.09
N ILE A 39 1.55 8.76 9.59
CA ILE A 39 1.81 7.57 10.41
C ILE A 39 3.00 6.83 9.82
N ALA A 40 4.12 6.80 10.54
CA ALA A 40 5.24 5.94 10.21
C ALA A 40 4.85 4.48 10.49
N GLY A 41 4.67 3.69 9.45
CA GLY A 41 4.18 2.31 9.56
C GLY A 41 4.93 1.35 8.68
N LEU A 42 4.49 0.09 8.65
CA LEU A 42 5.04 -0.93 7.76
C LEU A 42 6.57 -1.01 7.84
N GLY A 43 7.08 -0.85 9.07
CA GLY A 43 8.48 -0.97 9.42
C GLY A 43 8.69 -2.26 10.19
N TYR A 44 9.78 -2.95 9.92
CA TYR A 44 10.05 -4.25 10.50
C TYR A 44 11.44 -4.26 11.10
N GLN A 45 11.50 -3.86 12.37
CA GLN A 45 12.78 -3.68 13.08
C GLN A 45 13.35 -5.02 13.54
N LYS A 46 14.59 -5.26 13.15
CA LYS A 46 15.29 -6.53 13.40
C LYS A 46 15.76 -6.73 14.85
N GLY A 47 15.95 -5.67 15.62
CA GLY A 47 16.60 -5.83 16.92
C GLY A 47 16.32 -4.75 17.96
N PHE A 48 15.51 -3.76 17.66
CA PHE A 48 15.22 -2.65 18.55
C PHE A 48 13.74 -2.31 18.57
N GLY A 49 13.24 -1.82 19.68
CA GLY A 49 11.94 -1.17 19.76
C GLY A 49 10.79 -2.08 20.20
N GLY A 50 11.01 -3.35 20.41
CA GLY A 50 9.96 -4.27 20.86
C GLY A 50 8.81 -4.43 19.84
N HIS A 51 7.75 -5.08 20.25
CA HIS A 51 6.63 -5.46 19.39
C HIS A 51 5.79 -4.28 18.88
N PHE A 52 5.80 -3.13 19.54
CA PHE A 52 5.07 -1.94 19.11
C PHE A 52 5.61 -1.30 17.82
N HIS A 53 6.79 -1.68 17.37
CA HIS A 53 7.43 -1.12 16.19
C HIS A 53 7.28 -2.00 14.96
N ASN A 54 6.69 -3.19 15.10
CA ASN A 54 6.44 -4.14 14.04
C ASN A 54 4.93 -4.36 13.92
N ASP A 55 4.27 -3.56 13.09
CA ASP A 55 2.83 -3.64 12.89
C ASP A 55 2.43 -3.35 11.43
N ASN A 56 1.41 -4.05 10.97
CA ASN A 56 0.80 -3.92 9.65
C ASN A 56 -0.72 -3.79 9.71
N SER A 57 -1.27 -3.29 10.82
CA SER A 57 -2.72 -3.22 11.11
C SER A 57 -3.39 -2.05 10.40
N LEU A 58 -3.48 -2.04 9.07
CA LEU A 58 -4.20 -1.00 8.33
C LEU A 58 -5.73 -1.22 8.30
N ALA A 59 -6.20 -2.40 8.68
CA ALA A 59 -7.61 -2.77 8.59
C ALA A 59 -8.55 -1.83 9.37
N VAL A 60 -8.14 -1.39 10.55
CA VAL A 60 -8.92 -0.47 11.40
C VAL A 60 -9.24 0.86 10.70
N LEU A 61 -8.32 1.34 9.86
CA LEU A 61 -8.53 2.57 9.09
C LEU A 61 -9.56 2.39 7.98
N ARG A 62 -9.64 1.21 7.38
CA ARG A 62 -10.57 0.91 6.29
C ARG A 62 -12.02 0.88 6.74
N ASP A 63 -12.28 0.60 8.03
CA ASP A 63 -13.62 0.60 8.62
C ASP A 63 -14.14 2.02 8.92
N ILE A 64 -13.29 3.05 8.85
CA ILE A 64 -13.69 4.43 9.16
C ILE A 64 -14.21 5.13 7.90
N PRO A 65 -15.52 5.39 7.78
CA PRO A 65 -16.09 6.06 6.61
C PRO A 65 -15.52 7.47 6.41
N GLY A 66 -15.26 7.81 5.15
CA GLY A 66 -14.92 9.19 4.76
C GLY A 66 -13.46 9.58 4.90
N ILE A 67 -12.61 8.78 5.54
CA ILE A 67 -11.16 9.04 5.54
C ILE A 67 -10.53 8.58 4.24
N ILE A 68 -9.44 9.24 3.87
CA ILE A 68 -8.59 8.86 2.74
C ILE A 68 -7.33 8.21 3.30
N ILE A 69 -6.91 7.09 2.72
CA ILE A 69 -5.70 6.37 3.14
C ILE A 69 -4.70 6.38 1.97
N ALA A 70 -3.57 7.03 2.18
CA ALA A 70 -2.45 7.10 1.25
C ALA A 70 -1.29 6.24 1.75
N CYS A 71 -0.62 5.53 0.85
CA CYS A 71 0.58 4.75 1.16
C CYS A 71 1.55 4.80 -0.03
N PRO A 72 2.43 5.80 -0.09
CA PRO A 72 3.40 5.91 -1.18
C PRO A 72 4.44 4.81 -1.12
N SER A 73 4.93 4.37 -2.28
CA SER A 73 5.96 3.33 -2.39
C SER A 73 7.34 3.92 -2.71
N THR A 74 7.41 5.09 -3.35
CA THR A 74 8.68 5.74 -3.73
C THR A 74 8.81 7.13 -3.13
N GLY A 75 10.04 7.67 -3.11
CA GLY A 75 10.28 9.03 -2.61
C GLY A 75 9.59 10.11 -3.45
N ALA A 76 9.52 9.95 -4.77
CA ALA A 76 8.79 10.87 -5.64
C ALA A 76 7.29 10.82 -5.39
N ASP A 77 6.72 9.62 -5.29
CA ASP A 77 5.30 9.44 -4.97
C ASP A 77 4.96 10.05 -3.61
N ALA A 78 5.81 9.82 -2.60
CA ALA A 78 5.62 10.38 -1.27
C ALA A 78 5.53 11.91 -1.30
N ALA A 79 6.40 12.58 -2.05
CA ALA A 79 6.38 14.04 -2.19
C ALA A 79 5.12 14.54 -2.92
N MET A 80 4.75 13.90 -4.04
CA MET A 80 3.60 14.29 -4.85
C MET A 80 2.27 13.97 -4.16
N MET A 81 2.13 12.82 -3.55
CA MET A 81 0.94 12.41 -2.80
C MET A 81 0.75 13.24 -1.52
N LEU A 82 1.83 13.62 -0.83
CA LEU A 82 1.73 14.48 0.35
C LEU A 82 1.23 15.88 -0.02
N ARG A 83 1.64 16.42 -1.16
CA ARG A 83 1.12 17.70 -1.68
C ARG A 83 -0.37 17.59 -1.99
N GLU A 84 -0.80 16.49 -2.60
CA GLU A 84 -2.20 16.22 -2.87
C GLU A 84 -3.00 16.03 -1.57
N ALA A 85 -2.47 15.29 -0.60
CA ALA A 85 -3.10 15.13 0.71
C ALA A 85 -3.34 16.48 1.40
N HIS A 86 -2.38 17.40 1.33
CA HIS A 86 -2.55 18.76 1.85
C HIS A 86 -3.60 19.57 1.07
N ARG A 87 -3.67 19.42 -0.26
CA ARG A 87 -4.72 20.04 -1.08
C ARG A 87 -6.10 19.52 -0.68
N LEU A 88 -6.27 18.20 -0.60
CA LEU A 88 -7.52 17.54 -0.19
C LEU A 88 -7.98 18.02 1.20
N ALA A 89 -7.05 18.10 2.16
CA ALA A 89 -7.39 18.60 3.49
C ALA A 89 -7.79 20.07 3.46
N ARG A 90 -7.03 20.93 2.76
CA ARG A 90 -7.26 22.38 2.76
C ARG A 90 -8.46 22.80 1.92
N GLU A 91 -8.59 22.26 0.71
CA GLU A 91 -9.57 22.72 -0.27
C GLU A 91 -10.88 21.92 -0.22
N GLU A 92 -10.78 20.62 0.06
CA GLU A 92 -11.93 19.71 0.12
C GLU A 92 -12.33 19.31 1.54
N GLN A 93 -11.61 19.85 2.54
CA GLN A 93 -11.90 19.62 3.96
C GLN A 93 -11.86 18.14 4.35
N ARG A 94 -10.94 17.37 3.76
CA ARG A 94 -10.85 15.92 3.94
C ARG A 94 -9.88 15.55 5.08
N VAL A 95 -10.15 14.40 5.68
CA VAL A 95 -9.23 13.73 6.60
C VAL A 95 -8.42 12.74 5.80
N VAL A 96 -7.10 12.90 5.77
CA VAL A 96 -6.17 12.03 5.07
C VAL A 96 -5.22 11.37 6.06
N VAL A 97 -5.19 10.06 6.08
CA VAL A 97 -4.17 9.27 6.78
C VAL A 97 -3.08 8.93 5.78
N PHE A 98 -1.89 9.40 6.05
CA PHE A 98 -0.72 9.22 5.19
C PHE A 98 0.24 8.23 5.85
N VAL A 99 0.18 6.97 5.42
CA VAL A 99 1.01 5.88 5.93
C VAL A 99 2.36 5.89 5.24
N GLU A 100 3.42 5.99 6.00
CA GLU A 100 4.79 6.04 5.49
C GLU A 100 5.48 4.68 5.72
N PRO A 101 5.79 3.91 4.67
CA PRO A 101 6.48 2.62 4.82
C PRO A 101 7.93 2.83 5.31
N ILE A 102 8.17 2.67 6.61
CA ILE A 102 9.49 2.91 7.23
C ILE A 102 10.57 1.99 6.64
N ALA A 103 10.20 0.76 6.28
CA ALA A 103 11.14 -0.18 5.68
C ALA A 103 11.76 0.34 4.38
N LEU A 104 11.07 1.24 3.67
CA LEU A 104 11.55 1.83 2.43
C LEU A 104 12.44 3.08 2.63
N TYR A 105 12.47 3.69 3.80
CA TYR A 105 13.25 4.90 4.04
C TYR A 105 14.75 4.78 3.68
N PRO A 106 15.44 3.68 4.05
CA PRO A 106 16.86 3.52 3.70
C PRO A 106 17.07 2.92 2.32
N MET A 107 16.02 2.49 1.60
CA MET A 107 16.18 1.77 0.34
C MET A 107 16.62 2.69 -0.77
N ARG A 108 17.70 2.29 -1.44
CA ARG A 108 18.30 3.00 -2.57
C ARG A 108 18.39 2.11 -3.81
N ASP A 109 18.64 0.84 -3.57
CA ASP A 109 18.89 -0.15 -4.60
C ASP A 109 17.67 -1.06 -4.78
N LEU A 110 17.45 -1.55 -5.98
CA LEU A 110 16.32 -2.43 -6.28
C LEU A 110 16.76 -3.90 -6.39
N LEU A 111 17.73 -4.19 -7.22
CA LEU A 111 18.13 -5.57 -7.54
C LEU A 111 19.49 -5.92 -6.94
N GLU A 112 20.49 -5.05 -7.12
CA GLU A 112 21.86 -5.28 -6.69
C GLU A 112 22.39 -4.10 -5.88
N ALA A 113 23.31 -4.39 -4.96
CA ALA A 113 23.92 -3.35 -4.14
C ALA A 113 24.63 -2.29 -5.03
N GLY A 114 24.23 -1.03 -4.88
CA GLY A 114 24.78 0.09 -5.62
C GLY A 114 24.09 0.38 -6.96
N ASP A 115 23.01 -0.30 -7.32
CA ASP A 115 22.31 -0.07 -8.59
C ASP A 115 21.47 1.23 -8.60
N GLY A 116 21.17 1.78 -7.43
CA GLY A 116 20.34 2.98 -7.28
C GLY A 116 18.93 2.84 -7.87
N GLY A 117 18.49 1.62 -8.16
CA GLY A 117 17.26 1.34 -8.91
C GLY A 117 15.97 1.71 -8.20
N TRP A 118 16.04 2.01 -6.88
CA TRP A 118 14.89 2.50 -6.12
C TRP A 118 14.89 4.01 -5.89
N MET A 119 15.99 4.69 -6.23
CA MET A 119 16.05 6.14 -6.09
C MET A 119 15.22 6.83 -7.18
N THR A 120 14.55 7.90 -6.79
CA THR A 120 13.77 8.74 -7.69
C THR A 120 14.24 10.19 -7.63
N SER A 121 14.10 10.91 -8.74
CA SER A 121 14.31 12.35 -8.75
C SER A 121 13.22 13.05 -7.94
N TYR A 122 13.59 14.10 -7.20
CA TYR A 122 12.61 14.91 -6.50
C TYR A 122 11.71 15.65 -7.50
N PRO A 123 10.37 15.50 -7.41
CA PRO A 123 9.46 16.06 -8.39
C PRO A 123 9.36 17.59 -8.30
N ALA A 124 8.99 18.24 -9.40
CA ALA A 124 8.79 19.68 -9.44
C ALA A 124 7.72 20.13 -8.42
N PRO A 125 7.78 21.38 -7.90
CA PRO A 125 6.86 21.82 -6.84
C PRO A 125 5.38 21.74 -7.18
N ALA A 126 5.02 21.80 -8.46
CA ALA A 126 3.64 21.73 -8.93
C ALA A 126 3.15 20.28 -9.14
N ASP A 127 4.08 19.31 -9.21
CA ASP A 127 3.72 17.93 -9.50
C ASP A 127 2.95 17.32 -8.32
N ARG A 128 1.88 16.64 -8.65
CA ARG A 128 1.01 15.91 -7.71
C ARG A 128 0.57 14.60 -8.33
N ILE A 129 0.20 13.67 -7.46
CA ILE A 129 -0.51 12.43 -7.83
C ILE A 129 -1.92 12.59 -7.28
N GLY A 130 -2.89 12.67 -8.19
CA GLY A 130 -4.29 12.85 -7.84
C GLY A 130 -4.87 11.69 -7.04
N LEU A 131 -5.93 11.96 -6.28
CA LEU A 131 -6.66 10.92 -5.58
C LEU A 131 -7.15 9.86 -6.59
N THR A 132 -6.95 8.60 -6.27
CA THR A 132 -7.24 7.44 -7.14
C THR A 132 -6.31 7.26 -8.36
N GLU A 133 -5.23 8.02 -8.46
CA GLU A 133 -4.22 7.81 -9.47
C GLU A 133 -3.24 6.70 -9.06
N ILE A 134 -3.21 5.62 -9.83
CA ILE A 134 -2.33 4.47 -9.60
C ILE A 134 -0.97 4.63 -10.29
N GLY A 135 0.02 3.85 -9.86
CA GLY A 135 1.28 3.65 -10.57
C GLY A 135 1.25 2.35 -11.38
N VAL A 136 1.81 2.37 -12.59
CA VAL A 136 1.94 1.17 -13.42
C VAL A 136 3.38 1.03 -13.87
N HIS A 137 3.97 -0.14 -13.63
CA HIS A 137 5.37 -0.44 -13.94
C HIS A 137 5.48 -1.69 -14.81
N GLY A 138 6.10 -1.53 -15.97
CA GLY A 138 6.14 -2.54 -17.00
C GLY A 138 4.84 -2.62 -17.81
N ASP A 139 4.95 -3.23 -18.98
CA ASP A 139 3.87 -3.42 -19.96
C ASP A 139 3.54 -4.90 -20.18
N GLY A 140 4.03 -5.76 -19.28
CA GLY A 140 3.89 -7.20 -19.33
C GLY A 140 2.47 -7.70 -19.56
N THR A 141 2.37 -8.81 -20.26
CA THR A 141 1.09 -9.36 -20.74
C THR A 141 0.65 -10.64 -20.02
N ASP A 142 1.55 -11.30 -19.30
CA ASP A 142 1.28 -12.62 -18.74
C ASP A 142 0.64 -12.59 -17.35
N LEU A 143 0.95 -11.55 -16.58
CA LEU A 143 0.48 -11.39 -15.19
C LEU A 143 0.42 -9.93 -14.78
N ALA A 144 -0.60 -9.55 -14.02
CA ALA A 144 -0.64 -8.31 -13.26
C ALA A 144 -0.43 -8.58 -11.76
N ILE A 145 0.45 -7.81 -11.13
CA ILE A 145 0.64 -7.82 -9.66
C ILE A 145 0.07 -6.52 -9.11
N VAL A 146 -0.94 -6.60 -8.24
CA VAL A 146 -1.56 -5.43 -7.60
C VAL A 146 -1.07 -5.35 -6.16
N THR A 147 -0.50 -4.21 -5.78
CA THR A 147 0.18 -4.06 -4.49
C THR A 147 0.33 -2.60 -4.06
N TYR A 148 1.06 -2.35 -2.97
CA TYR A 148 1.40 -1.04 -2.42
C TYR A 148 2.60 -1.13 -1.46
N GLY A 149 3.20 0.00 -1.11
CA GLY A 149 4.23 0.09 -0.07
C GLY A 149 5.40 -0.87 -0.26
N ASN A 150 5.74 -1.65 0.77
CA ASN A 150 6.82 -2.64 0.68
C ASN A 150 6.53 -3.75 -0.32
N GLY A 151 5.24 -4.10 -0.48
CA GLY A 151 4.82 -5.06 -1.49
C GLY A 151 5.18 -4.63 -2.90
N HIS A 152 5.13 -3.31 -3.20
CA HIS A 152 5.57 -2.77 -4.48
C HIS A 152 7.08 -2.97 -4.68
N TYR A 153 7.90 -2.64 -3.69
CA TYR A 153 9.34 -2.86 -3.75
C TYR A 153 9.70 -4.34 -4.02
N LEU A 154 9.11 -5.25 -3.25
CA LEU A 154 9.32 -6.69 -3.40
C LEU A 154 8.79 -7.24 -4.73
N SER A 155 7.65 -6.75 -5.19
CA SER A 155 7.06 -7.14 -6.48
C SER A 155 7.92 -6.67 -7.66
N ARG A 156 8.57 -5.49 -7.57
CA ARG A 156 9.51 -5.01 -8.59
C ARG A 156 10.77 -5.89 -8.65
N GLN A 157 11.21 -6.40 -7.50
CA GLN A 157 12.31 -7.39 -7.46
C GLN A 157 11.87 -8.73 -8.06
N ALA A 158 10.70 -9.24 -7.67
CA ALA A 158 10.14 -10.47 -8.22
C ALA A 158 9.87 -10.36 -9.74
N GLN A 159 9.52 -9.18 -10.25
CA GLN A 159 9.34 -8.91 -11.68
C GLN A 159 10.61 -9.24 -12.48
N ALA A 160 11.79 -8.91 -11.95
CA ALA A 160 13.06 -9.25 -12.60
C ALA A 160 13.31 -10.77 -12.61
N ASP A 161 12.97 -11.47 -11.51
CA ASP A 161 13.10 -12.95 -11.45
C ASP A 161 12.14 -13.63 -12.42
N LEU A 162 10.90 -13.15 -12.51
CA LEU A 162 9.87 -13.66 -13.40
C LEU A 162 10.25 -13.45 -14.87
N ALA A 163 10.81 -12.30 -15.23
CA ALA A 163 11.32 -12.06 -16.58
C ALA A 163 12.43 -13.05 -16.95
N GLY A 164 13.33 -13.38 -16.00
CA GLY A 164 14.33 -14.43 -16.18
C GLY A 164 13.74 -15.83 -16.43
N ASN A 165 12.50 -16.06 -16.01
CA ASN A 165 11.74 -17.29 -16.23
C ASN A 165 10.76 -17.19 -17.43
N GLY A 166 10.83 -16.14 -18.23
CA GLY A 166 9.99 -15.95 -19.40
C GLY A 166 8.54 -15.53 -19.09
N ILE A 167 8.27 -15.02 -17.88
CA ILE A 167 6.96 -14.48 -17.48
C ILE A 167 7.05 -12.95 -17.46
N ASP A 168 6.33 -12.31 -18.36
CA ASP A 168 6.30 -10.86 -18.48
C ASP A 168 5.17 -10.25 -17.64
N THR A 169 5.56 -9.42 -16.68
CA THR A 169 4.66 -8.94 -15.63
C THR A 169 4.46 -7.44 -15.65
N ARG A 170 3.27 -7.02 -15.23
CA ARG A 170 2.92 -5.62 -14.94
C ARG A 170 2.71 -5.48 -13.44
N VAL A 171 3.40 -4.52 -12.80
CA VAL A 171 3.21 -4.21 -11.37
C VAL A 171 2.39 -2.94 -11.23
N ILE A 172 1.29 -3.02 -10.52
CA ILE A 172 0.34 -1.95 -10.27
C ILE A 172 0.46 -1.52 -8.81
N ASP A 173 0.93 -0.30 -8.59
CA ASP A 173 1.00 0.33 -7.29
C ASP A 173 -0.28 1.12 -7.03
N MET A 174 -1.05 0.71 -6.03
CA MET A 174 -2.33 1.35 -5.72
C MET A 174 -2.17 2.78 -5.21
N ARG A 175 -1.10 3.11 -4.48
CA ARG A 175 -0.85 4.42 -3.87
C ARG A 175 -1.91 4.85 -2.86
N TRP A 176 -3.18 4.84 -3.24
CA TRP A 176 -4.34 5.17 -2.41
C TRP A 176 -5.08 3.90 -2.03
N LEU A 177 -5.19 3.62 -0.71
CA LEU A 177 -5.80 2.40 -0.20
C LEU A 177 -7.30 2.58 0.12
N ALA A 178 -7.71 3.82 0.31
CA ALA A 178 -9.11 4.24 0.40
C ALA A 178 -9.26 5.69 -0.06
N PRO A 179 -10.20 6.01 -0.97
CA PRO A 179 -10.97 5.05 -1.75
C PRO A 179 -10.08 4.26 -2.73
N LEU A 180 -10.49 3.05 -3.07
CA LEU A 180 -9.83 2.28 -4.14
C LEU A 180 -10.09 2.92 -5.50
N ALA A 181 -9.07 2.93 -6.34
CA ALA A 181 -9.16 3.33 -7.74
C ALA A 181 -9.67 2.16 -8.60
N GLU A 182 -10.88 1.67 -8.32
CA GLU A 182 -11.40 0.42 -8.86
C GLU A 182 -11.28 0.34 -10.38
N ASP A 183 -11.82 1.33 -11.10
CA ASP A 183 -11.80 1.32 -12.57
C ASP A 183 -10.36 1.40 -13.11
N ALA A 184 -9.52 2.24 -12.54
CA ALA A 184 -8.13 2.35 -12.96
C ALA A 184 -7.33 1.05 -12.72
N ILE A 185 -7.59 0.35 -11.60
CA ILE A 185 -6.98 -0.95 -11.30
C ILE A 185 -7.44 -1.98 -12.33
N ILE A 186 -8.74 -2.08 -12.62
CA ILE A 186 -9.29 -3.05 -13.57
C ILE A 186 -8.78 -2.76 -14.99
N ASP A 187 -8.75 -1.50 -15.42
CA ASP A 187 -8.21 -1.12 -16.72
C ASP A 187 -6.72 -1.48 -16.85
N ALA A 188 -5.95 -1.27 -15.78
CA ALA A 188 -4.54 -1.64 -15.77
C ALA A 188 -4.31 -3.16 -15.73
N VAL A 189 -5.19 -3.91 -15.08
CA VAL A 189 -5.18 -5.39 -15.07
C VAL A 189 -5.51 -5.94 -16.46
N GLY A 190 -6.58 -5.44 -17.10
CA GLY A 190 -7.10 -6.00 -18.34
C GLY A 190 -7.49 -7.47 -18.19
N ASP A 191 -7.14 -8.30 -19.17
CA ASP A 191 -7.49 -9.73 -19.20
C ASP A 191 -6.46 -10.65 -18.50
N ARG A 192 -5.49 -10.07 -17.78
CA ARG A 192 -4.41 -10.82 -17.17
C ARG A 192 -4.85 -11.57 -15.91
N PRO A 193 -4.22 -12.71 -15.59
CA PRO A 193 -4.24 -13.24 -14.23
C PRO A 193 -3.74 -12.17 -13.24
N VAL A 194 -4.30 -12.15 -12.03
CA VAL A 194 -3.98 -11.12 -11.03
C VAL A 194 -3.42 -11.75 -9.76
N LEU A 195 -2.20 -11.39 -9.40
CA LEU A 195 -1.66 -11.68 -8.09
C LEU A 195 -1.77 -10.43 -7.21
N ILE A 196 -2.54 -10.51 -6.14
CA ILE A 196 -2.64 -9.45 -5.13
C ILE A 196 -1.58 -9.71 -4.07
N VAL A 197 -0.68 -8.76 -3.86
CA VAL A 197 0.37 -8.82 -2.84
C VAL A 197 0.08 -7.80 -1.76
N ASP A 198 -0.20 -8.27 -0.55
CA ASP A 198 -0.61 -7.44 0.58
C ASP A 198 0.24 -7.76 1.81
N GLU A 199 0.95 -6.79 2.33
CA GLU A 199 1.75 -6.96 3.54
C GLU A 199 0.94 -6.91 4.85
N CYS A 200 -0.38 -6.63 4.76
CA CYS A 200 -1.29 -6.79 5.88
C CYS A 200 -1.67 -8.26 6.08
N ARG A 201 -2.29 -8.54 7.22
CA ARG A 201 -2.78 -9.88 7.57
C ARG A 201 -3.78 -10.39 6.53
N ARG A 202 -3.87 -11.71 6.44
CA ARG A 202 -4.79 -12.39 5.53
C ARG A 202 -6.25 -11.99 5.80
N THR A 203 -6.61 -11.88 7.09
CA THR A 203 -7.95 -11.46 7.53
C THR A 203 -7.99 -9.95 7.76
N GLY A 204 -8.97 -9.29 7.17
CA GLY A 204 -9.17 -7.84 7.26
C GLY A 204 -8.20 -7.00 6.44
N GLY A 205 -7.19 -7.59 5.79
CA GLY A 205 -6.22 -6.88 4.96
C GLY A 205 -6.83 -6.21 3.72
N GLN A 206 -6.02 -5.43 3.01
CA GLN A 206 -6.40 -4.75 1.78
C GLN A 206 -6.78 -5.75 0.68
N ALA A 207 -6.15 -6.92 0.69
CA ALA A 207 -6.40 -7.98 -0.28
C ALA A 207 -7.86 -8.46 -0.32
N GLU A 208 -8.59 -8.40 0.79
CA GLU A 208 -10.01 -8.84 0.80
C GLU A 208 -10.89 -7.97 -0.11
N GLY A 209 -10.75 -6.65 -0.03
CA GLY A 209 -11.47 -5.73 -0.92
C GLY A 209 -11.09 -5.91 -2.39
N LEU A 210 -9.80 -6.15 -2.66
CA LEU A 210 -9.33 -6.41 -4.02
C LEU A 210 -9.84 -7.76 -4.56
N MET A 211 -9.89 -8.81 -3.73
CA MET A 211 -10.48 -10.09 -4.12
C MET A 211 -11.97 -9.95 -4.47
N ALA A 212 -12.71 -9.16 -3.68
CA ALA A 212 -14.11 -8.84 -3.98
C ALA A 212 -14.23 -8.08 -5.31
N LEU A 213 -13.41 -7.06 -5.51
CA LEU A 213 -13.36 -6.29 -6.76
C LEU A 213 -13.08 -7.19 -7.98
N MET A 214 -12.10 -8.11 -7.89
CA MET A 214 -11.81 -9.04 -8.99
C MET A 214 -13.03 -9.92 -9.31
N ALA A 215 -13.71 -10.44 -8.30
CA ALA A 215 -14.90 -11.26 -8.46
C ALA A 215 -16.07 -10.46 -9.09
N GLU A 216 -16.35 -9.27 -8.60
CA GLU A 216 -17.42 -8.39 -9.08
C GLU A 216 -17.21 -7.92 -10.53
N ARG A 217 -15.97 -7.74 -10.93
CA ARG A 217 -15.59 -7.32 -12.29
C ARG A 217 -15.34 -8.50 -13.23
N GLY A 218 -15.54 -9.74 -12.78
CA GLY A 218 -15.47 -10.94 -13.61
C GLY A 218 -14.05 -11.33 -14.04
N ILE A 219 -13.01 -10.93 -13.30
CA ILE A 219 -11.65 -11.39 -13.54
C ILE A 219 -11.59 -12.90 -13.29
N ALA A 220 -11.21 -13.67 -14.30
CA ALA A 220 -11.33 -15.12 -14.25
C ALA A 220 -10.29 -15.81 -13.34
N ARG A 221 -9.06 -15.26 -13.30
CA ARG A 221 -7.94 -15.86 -12.56
C ARG A 221 -7.30 -14.84 -11.65
N TYR A 222 -7.39 -15.07 -10.34
CA TYR A 222 -6.72 -14.22 -9.36
C TYR A 222 -6.38 -15.00 -8.10
N ALA A 223 -5.33 -14.57 -7.43
CA ALA A 223 -4.88 -15.12 -6.16
C ALA A 223 -4.36 -14.00 -5.26
N ARG A 224 -4.19 -14.27 -3.99
CA ARG A 224 -3.55 -13.36 -3.06
C ARG A 224 -2.39 -14.01 -2.31
N LEU A 225 -1.34 -13.24 -2.09
CA LEU A 225 -0.26 -13.51 -1.15
C LEU A 225 -0.29 -12.41 -0.09
N THR A 226 -0.44 -12.80 1.17
CA THR A 226 -0.59 -11.88 2.29
C THR A 226 0.36 -12.23 3.42
N ALA A 227 0.53 -11.33 4.40
CA ALA A 227 1.07 -11.76 5.68
C ALA A 227 0.14 -12.77 6.35
N GLU A 228 0.72 -13.56 7.28
CA GLU A 228 -0.04 -14.50 8.09
C GLU A 228 -0.94 -13.77 9.12
N ASP A 229 -2.01 -14.43 9.58
CA ASP A 229 -2.86 -13.93 10.67
C ASP A 229 -2.13 -14.06 12.02
N SER A 230 -1.08 -13.29 12.16
CA SER A 230 -0.17 -13.33 13.30
C SER A 230 0.36 -11.93 13.65
N PHE A 231 0.87 -11.79 14.86
CA PHE A 231 1.75 -10.67 15.17
C PHE A 231 3.09 -10.85 14.47
N ILE A 232 3.77 -9.74 14.19
CA ILE A 232 5.10 -9.75 13.58
C ILE A 232 6.13 -9.93 14.67
N ALA A 233 6.98 -10.95 14.53
CA ALA A 233 8.05 -11.22 15.48
C ALA A 233 9.10 -10.11 15.48
N THR A 234 9.81 -9.96 16.60
CA THR A 234 10.97 -9.08 16.71
C THR A 234 12.27 -9.83 16.37
N GLY A 235 13.35 -9.07 16.16
CA GLY A 235 14.65 -9.65 15.84
C GLY A 235 14.71 -10.33 14.46
N PRO A 236 15.58 -11.33 14.27
CA PRO A 236 15.78 -11.98 12.97
C PRO A 236 14.54 -12.65 12.38
N ALA A 237 13.57 -13.02 13.22
CA ALA A 237 12.33 -13.67 12.80
C ALA A 237 11.25 -12.70 12.28
N TYR A 238 11.53 -11.41 12.17
CA TYR A 238 10.54 -10.39 11.77
C TYR A 238 9.87 -10.70 10.42
N GLY A 239 10.61 -11.30 9.49
CA GLY A 239 10.11 -11.63 8.15
C GLY A 239 9.38 -12.98 8.04
N ALA A 240 9.31 -13.77 9.13
CA ALA A 240 8.77 -15.13 9.06
C ALA A 240 7.28 -15.20 8.66
N THR A 241 6.52 -14.14 8.93
CA THR A 241 5.07 -14.05 8.66
C THR A 241 4.71 -13.04 7.56
N LEU A 242 5.71 -12.45 6.91
CA LEU A 242 5.52 -11.44 5.87
C LEU A 242 5.79 -12.01 4.48
N PRO A 243 5.15 -11.49 3.43
CA PRO A 243 5.49 -11.83 2.05
C PRO A 243 6.96 -11.57 1.73
N SER A 244 7.59 -12.46 0.97
CA SER A 244 8.95 -12.27 0.46
C SER A 244 8.97 -12.20 -1.07
N ARG A 245 10.07 -11.70 -1.64
CA ARG A 245 10.34 -11.69 -3.08
C ARG A 245 10.16 -13.08 -3.70
N GLU A 246 10.73 -14.10 -3.06
CA GLU A 246 10.68 -15.49 -3.53
C GLU A 246 9.24 -16.04 -3.51
N GLN A 247 8.50 -15.76 -2.44
CA GLN A 247 7.09 -16.18 -2.34
C GLN A 247 6.21 -15.49 -3.40
N ILE A 248 6.49 -14.23 -3.73
CA ILE A 248 5.80 -13.50 -4.80
C ILE A 248 6.07 -14.18 -6.14
N ALA A 249 7.33 -14.47 -6.46
CA ALA A 249 7.71 -15.16 -7.69
C ALA A 249 7.06 -16.54 -7.79
N ASP A 250 7.12 -17.34 -6.71
CA ASP A 250 6.52 -18.68 -6.67
C ASP A 250 5.00 -18.65 -6.86
N ALA A 251 4.32 -17.70 -6.22
CA ALA A 251 2.87 -17.53 -6.35
C ALA A 251 2.49 -17.10 -7.77
N ALA A 252 3.27 -16.22 -8.38
CA ALA A 252 3.11 -15.79 -9.76
C ALA A 252 3.22 -16.93 -10.75
N VAL A 253 4.29 -17.73 -10.66
CA VAL A 253 4.50 -18.91 -11.51
C VAL A 253 3.34 -19.89 -11.41
N LYS A 254 2.88 -20.19 -10.19
CA LYS A 254 1.73 -21.08 -9.96
C LYS A 254 0.44 -20.57 -10.59
N LEU A 255 0.22 -19.26 -10.52
CA LEU A 255 -1.00 -18.63 -11.06
C LEU A 255 -1.00 -18.61 -12.60
N VAL A 256 0.14 -18.35 -13.21
CA VAL A 256 0.27 -18.34 -14.69
C VAL A 256 0.12 -19.74 -15.28
N ALA A 257 0.55 -20.79 -14.55
CA ALA A 257 0.46 -22.19 -15.00
C ALA A 257 -0.95 -22.81 -14.92
N GLN A 258 -1.92 -22.13 -14.32
CA GLN A 258 -3.34 -22.54 -14.24
C GLN A 258 -4.11 -22.16 -15.52
#